data_73622639bf1ad8d2f4480e5b4722e8f2
#
_entry.id   73622639bf1ad8d2f4480e5b4722e8f2
#
_cell.length_a   1.000
_cell.length_b   1.000
_cell.length_c   1.000
_cell.angle_alpha   90.00
_cell.angle_beta   90.00
_cell.angle_gamma   90.00
#
_symmetry.space_group_name_H-M   'P 1'
#
loop_
_entity.id
_entity.type
_entity.pdbx_description
1 polymer ?
#
loop_
_entity_poly.entity_id
_entity_poly.type
_entity_poly.pdbx_seq_one_letter_code
_entity_poly.pdbx_strand_id
1 'polypeptide(L)'
;MASDFRFSTAESCPTTIGGLLSAIGVAGMSRMLGANVIATSGRAVEAAGDVDVLLLDKTGTITLGNRQASAFLPARGVEERTLADAAQLSSLADETPEGRSIVVLAKQRFNLRERDLQSLHATFVPFTAQTRMSGINIDQRMIRKGSVDAIRRHVEANGGHFPADVDKQVEEVARQGATPL
;
A
#
# COMPACT_ATOMS: atom_id res chain seq x y z
N MET A 1 -60.53 3.41 55.96
CA MET A 1 -59.96 3.88 54.71
C MET A 1 -58.52 3.38 54.68
N ALA A 2 -58.33 2.18 54.15
CA ALA A 2 -57.01 1.56 53.97
C ALA A 2 -56.64 1.76 52.49
N SER A 3 -55.62 2.58 52.22
CA SER A 3 -55.07 2.78 50.88
C SER A 3 -54.10 1.64 50.56
N ASP A 4 -54.49 0.76 49.66
CA ASP A 4 -53.63 -0.27 49.07
C ASP A 4 -52.52 0.37 48.27
N PHE A 5 -51.31 0.36 48.82
CA PHE A 5 -50.10 0.69 48.12
C PHE A 5 -49.61 -0.58 47.39
N ARG A 6 -50.00 -0.72 46.12
CA ARG A 6 -49.43 -1.77 45.27
C ARG A 6 -48.07 -1.30 44.77
N PHE A 7 -47.01 -1.88 45.29
CA PHE A 7 -45.72 -1.82 44.69
C PHE A 7 -45.71 -2.67 43.40
N SER A 8 -45.65 -2.02 42.28
CA SER A 8 -45.40 -2.67 41.01
C SER A 8 -43.91 -3.10 40.95
N THR A 9 -43.64 -4.36 41.12
CA THR A 9 -42.29 -4.95 41.09
C THR A 9 -41.76 -5.18 39.67
N ALA A 10 -42.30 -4.48 38.65
CA ALA A 10 -42.01 -4.80 37.25
C ALA A 10 -41.02 -3.81 36.57
N GLU A 11 -40.53 -2.78 37.24
CA GLU A 11 -39.72 -1.75 36.52
C GLU A 11 -38.21 -1.68 36.85
N SER A 12 -37.67 -2.53 37.69
CA SER A 12 -36.28 -2.40 38.13
C SER A 12 -35.28 -3.31 37.43
N CYS A 13 -35.71 -4.19 36.52
CA CYS A 13 -34.82 -5.17 35.89
C CYS A 13 -34.17 -4.75 34.58
N PRO A 14 -34.73 -3.92 33.63
CA PRO A 14 -34.13 -3.67 32.35
C PRO A 14 -32.97 -2.67 32.35
N THR A 15 -32.96 -1.72 33.28
CA THR A 15 -31.93 -0.67 33.33
C THR A 15 -30.58 -1.18 33.83
N THR A 16 -30.55 -2.05 34.82
CA THR A 16 -29.32 -2.64 35.36
C THR A 16 -28.66 -3.60 34.40
N ILE A 17 -29.45 -4.43 33.71
CA ILE A 17 -28.93 -5.37 32.69
C ILE A 17 -28.39 -4.60 31.48
N GLY A 18 -29.12 -3.59 30.97
CA GLY A 18 -28.66 -2.75 29.86
C GLY A 18 -27.39 -1.98 30.15
N GLY A 19 -27.28 -1.43 31.40
CA GLY A 19 -26.05 -0.75 31.87
C GLY A 19 -24.87 -1.71 32.00
N LEU A 20 -25.08 -2.93 32.49
CA LEU A 20 -24.04 -3.93 32.65
C LEU A 20 -23.53 -4.43 31.29
N LEU A 21 -24.41 -4.69 30.32
CA LEU A 21 -24.04 -5.10 28.94
C LEU A 21 -23.20 -3.99 28.27
N SER A 22 -23.59 -2.74 28.43
CA SER A 22 -22.82 -1.61 27.90
C SER A 22 -21.42 -1.51 28.54
N ALA A 23 -21.31 -1.69 29.83
CA ALA A 23 -20.04 -1.66 30.56
C ALA A 23 -19.13 -2.81 30.16
N ILE A 24 -19.67 -4.03 29.98
CA ILE A 24 -18.90 -5.20 29.48
C ILE A 24 -18.39 -4.94 28.06
N GLY A 25 -19.22 -4.38 27.17
CA GLY A 25 -18.84 -4.03 25.82
C GLY A 25 -17.68 -3.03 25.78
N VAL A 26 -17.73 -1.96 26.60
CA VAL A 26 -16.66 -0.97 26.71
C VAL A 26 -15.38 -1.59 27.28
N ALA A 27 -15.48 -2.40 28.32
CA ALA A 27 -14.34 -3.11 28.89
C ALA A 27 -13.71 -4.08 27.88
N GLY A 28 -14.52 -4.78 27.08
CA GLY A 28 -14.08 -5.64 25.98
C GLY A 28 -13.30 -4.86 24.93
N MET A 29 -13.84 -3.74 24.44
CA MET A 29 -13.14 -2.86 23.49
C MET A 29 -11.81 -2.34 24.05
N SER A 30 -11.77 -1.93 25.30
CA SER A 30 -10.54 -1.46 25.95
C SER A 30 -9.46 -2.54 26.01
N ARG A 31 -9.83 -3.77 26.32
CA ARG A 31 -8.90 -4.92 26.31
C ARG A 31 -8.39 -5.24 24.90
N MET A 32 -9.25 -5.18 23.89
CA MET A 32 -8.87 -5.38 22.48
C MET A 32 -7.89 -4.29 22.02
N LEU A 33 -8.14 -3.03 22.39
CA LEU A 33 -7.24 -1.93 22.07
C LEU A 33 -5.84 -2.12 22.69
N GLY A 34 -5.77 -2.64 23.92
CA GLY A 34 -4.51 -3.02 24.55
C GLY A 34 -3.75 -4.13 23.81
N ALA A 35 -4.45 -4.94 23.01
CA ALA A 35 -3.87 -5.96 22.13
C ALA A 35 -3.65 -5.46 20.68
N ASN A 36 -3.70 -4.15 20.43
CA ASN A 36 -3.59 -3.52 19.10
C ASN A 36 -4.72 -3.92 18.13
N VAL A 37 -5.89 -4.28 18.65
CA VAL A 37 -7.08 -4.57 17.86
C VAL A 37 -8.12 -3.49 18.06
N ILE A 38 -8.55 -2.86 16.98
CA ILE A 38 -9.57 -1.82 16.98
C ILE A 38 -10.93 -2.45 16.76
N ALA A 39 -11.78 -2.46 17.81
CA ALA A 39 -13.17 -2.87 17.71
C ALA A 39 -14.06 -1.63 17.63
N THR A 40 -15.02 -1.60 16.72
CA THR A 40 -15.91 -0.44 16.51
C THR A 40 -17.10 -0.41 17.46
N SER A 41 -17.40 -1.52 18.11
CA SER A 41 -18.50 -1.64 19.09
C SER A 41 -18.31 -2.85 19.99
N GLY A 42 -18.95 -2.86 21.17
CA GLY A 42 -19.01 -4.04 22.05
C GLY A 42 -19.61 -5.26 21.35
N ARG A 43 -20.62 -5.03 20.49
CA ARG A 43 -21.24 -6.09 19.68
C ARG A 43 -20.27 -6.71 18.67
N ALA A 44 -19.34 -5.94 18.14
CA ALA A 44 -18.29 -6.45 17.25
C ALA A 44 -17.32 -7.37 18.01
N VAL A 45 -17.05 -7.10 19.29
CA VAL A 45 -16.22 -7.96 20.15
C VAL A 45 -16.90 -9.30 20.40
N GLU A 46 -18.21 -9.28 20.71
CA GLU A 46 -19.01 -10.50 20.89
C GLU A 46 -19.03 -11.34 19.60
N ALA A 47 -19.37 -10.70 18.46
CA ALA A 47 -19.43 -11.38 17.18
C ALA A 47 -18.09 -11.99 16.75
N ALA A 48 -16.98 -11.36 17.10
CA ALA A 48 -15.64 -11.90 16.83
C ALA A 48 -15.34 -13.17 17.64
N GLY A 49 -15.96 -13.33 18.81
CA GLY A 49 -15.84 -14.56 19.62
C GLY A 49 -16.59 -15.77 19.05
N ASP A 50 -17.61 -15.52 18.23
CA ASP A 50 -18.49 -16.56 17.68
C ASP A 50 -18.12 -16.97 16.24
N VAL A 51 -16.95 -16.55 15.75
CA VAL A 51 -16.49 -16.83 14.39
C VAL A 51 -15.90 -18.22 14.30
N ASP A 52 -16.51 -19.09 13.46
CA ASP A 52 -16.00 -20.42 13.15
C ASP A 52 -15.01 -20.45 11.98
N VAL A 53 -15.10 -19.47 11.07
CA VAL A 53 -14.26 -19.39 9.87
C VAL A 53 -13.67 -17.99 9.73
N LEU A 54 -12.35 -17.91 9.66
CA LEU A 54 -11.62 -16.65 9.45
C LEU A 54 -11.04 -16.61 8.04
N LEU A 55 -11.47 -15.62 7.25
CA LEU A 55 -10.89 -15.33 5.95
C LEU A 55 -9.87 -14.20 6.08
N LEU A 56 -8.62 -14.52 5.80
CA LEU A 56 -7.52 -13.56 5.87
C LEU A 56 -7.07 -13.17 4.46
N ASP A 57 -7.06 -11.85 4.18
CA ASP A 57 -6.36 -11.35 3.00
C ASP A 57 -4.86 -11.51 3.18
N LYS A 58 -4.15 -11.82 2.09
CA LYS A 58 -2.71 -11.99 2.14
C LYS A 58 -2.00 -10.65 2.25
N THR A 59 -2.34 -9.71 1.38
CA THR A 59 -1.58 -8.49 1.18
C THR A 59 -2.07 -7.37 2.10
N GLY A 60 -1.20 -6.92 3.02
CA GLY A 60 -1.56 -5.90 4.02
C GLY A 60 -2.20 -6.45 5.29
N THR A 61 -2.52 -7.76 5.33
CA THR A 61 -3.06 -8.46 6.51
C THR A 61 -2.05 -9.47 7.04
N ILE A 62 -1.72 -10.51 6.26
CA ILE A 62 -0.70 -11.51 6.63
C ILE A 62 0.71 -10.95 6.34
N THR A 63 0.85 -10.22 5.24
CA THR A 63 2.09 -9.53 4.88
C THR A 63 1.94 -8.04 5.14
N LEU A 64 3.03 -7.34 5.38
CA LEU A 64 3.04 -5.90 5.61
C LEU A 64 2.47 -5.09 4.44
N GLY A 65 2.24 -5.72 3.27
CA GLY A 65 1.68 -5.06 2.09
C GLY A 65 2.53 -3.91 1.54
N ASN A 66 3.66 -3.65 2.15
CA ASN A 66 4.48 -2.50 1.90
C ASN A 66 5.54 -2.87 0.86
N ARG A 67 5.21 -2.68 -0.41
CA ARG A 67 6.17 -2.82 -1.50
C ARG A 67 7.10 -1.62 -1.48
N GLN A 68 8.28 -1.82 -0.90
CA GLN A 68 9.32 -0.80 -0.87
C GLN A 68 10.39 -1.11 -1.91
N ALA A 69 10.81 -0.08 -2.64
CA ALA A 69 11.99 -0.16 -3.48
C ALA A 69 13.20 -0.40 -2.58
N SER A 70 13.99 -1.43 -2.91
CA SER A 70 15.15 -1.86 -2.13
C SER A 70 16.48 -1.60 -2.84
N ALA A 71 16.48 -1.64 -4.17
CA ALA A 71 17.69 -1.44 -4.97
C ALA A 71 17.37 -0.89 -6.37
N PHE A 72 18.36 -0.22 -6.95
CA PHE A 72 18.42 0.09 -8.36
C PHE A 72 19.42 -0.86 -9.02
N LEU A 73 18.99 -1.61 -10.01
CA LEU A 73 19.80 -2.59 -10.73
C LEU A 73 19.95 -2.13 -12.20
N PRO A 74 21.01 -1.39 -12.54
CA PRO A 74 21.19 -0.85 -13.87
C PRO A 74 21.57 -1.95 -14.88
N ALA A 75 21.19 -1.76 -16.13
CA ALA A 75 21.71 -2.54 -17.24
C ALA A 75 23.24 -2.31 -17.38
N ARG A 76 23.93 -3.27 -18.00
CA ARG A 76 25.38 -3.19 -18.18
C ARG A 76 25.78 -1.92 -18.92
N GLY A 77 26.71 -1.17 -18.35
CA GLY A 77 27.20 0.11 -18.91
C GLY A 77 26.35 1.33 -18.53
N VAL A 78 25.30 1.16 -17.75
CA VAL A 78 24.51 2.26 -17.20
C VAL A 78 24.94 2.52 -15.76
N GLU A 79 25.15 3.76 -15.40
CA GLU A 79 25.45 4.15 -14.03
C GLU A 79 24.19 4.05 -13.15
N GLU A 80 24.32 3.51 -11.93
CA GLU A 80 23.20 3.34 -10.99
C GLU A 80 22.50 4.68 -10.69
N ARG A 81 23.27 5.75 -10.58
CA ARG A 81 22.76 7.11 -10.37
C ARG A 81 21.85 7.57 -11.52
N THR A 82 22.22 7.24 -12.76
CA THR A 82 21.42 7.60 -13.95
C THR A 82 20.08 6.86 -13.95
N LEU A 83 20.08 5.57 -13.57
CA LEU A 83 18.84 4.80 -13.38
C LEU A 83 18.00 5.38 -12.25
N ALA A 84 18.61 5.70 -11.11
CA ALA A 84 17.91 6.25 -9.96
C ALA A 84 17.26 7.62 -10.29
N ASP A 85 17.95 8.47 -11.06
CA ASP A 85 17.42 9.76 -11.53
C ASP A 85 16.20 9.58 -12.44
N ALA A 86 16.28 8.68 -13.40
CA ALA A 86 15.16 8.36 -14.29
C ALA A 86 13.98 7.73 -13.53
N ALA A 87 14.26 6.82 -12.60
CA ALA A 87 13.25 6.18 -11.75
C ALA A 87 12.55 7.20 -10.83
N GLN A 88 13.30 8.13 -10.25
CA GLN A 88 12.75 9.22 -9.46
C GLN A 88 11.82 10.09 -10.31
N LEU A 89 12.31 10.60 -11.45
CA LEU A 89 11.53 11.48 -12.34
C LEU A 89 10.22 10.83 -12.78
N SER A 90 10.24 9.55 -13.16
CA SER A 90 9.03 8.83 -13.57
C SER A 90 8.06 8.52 -12.41
N SER A 91 8.51 8.71 -11.17
CA SER A 91 7.74 8.41 -9.96
C SER A 91 7.24 9.65 -9.22
N LEU A 92 7.64 10.86 -9.62
CA LEU A 92 7.29 12.10 -8.90
C LEU A 92 5.78 12.38 -8.86
N ALA A 93 5.04 11.99 -9.90
CA ALA A 93 3.58 12.12 -9.94
C ALA A 93 2.84 10.84 -9.57
N ASP A 94 3.57 9.80 -9.16
CA ASP A 94 2.99 8.52 -8.78
C ASP A 94 2.67 8.52 -7.29
N GLU A 95 1.39 8.68 -6.96
CA GLU A 95 0.90 8.69 -5.58
C GLU A 95 0.85 7.31 -4.92
N THR A 96 1.16 6.24 -5.67
CA THR A 96 1.20 4.89 -5.11
C THR A 96 2.30 4.74 -4.06
N PRO A 97 2.15 3.84 -3.08
CA PRO A 97 3.20 3.54 -2.11
C PRO A 97 4.52 3.13 -2.77
N GLU A 98 4.45 2.38 -3.88
CA GLU A 98 5.58 1.96 -4.69
C GLU A 98 6.30 3.15 -5.32
N GLY A 99 5.57 4.08 -5.94
CA GLY A 99 6.13 5.29 -6.54
C GLY A 99 6.84 6.16 -5.51
N ARG A 100 6.19 6.42 -4.37
CA ARG A 100 6.80 7.16 -3.25
C ARG A 100 8.06 6.49 -2.72
N SER A 101 8.05 5.17 -2.62
CA SER A 101 9.20 4.38 -2.15
C SER A 101 10.43 4.51 -3.07
N ILE A 102 10.23 4.56 -4.39
CA ILE A 102 11.30 4.80 -5.36
C ILE A 102 11.92 6.19 -5.16
N VAL A 103 11.10 7.21 -4.98
CA VAL A 103 11.57 8.59 -4.72
C VAL A 103 12.38 8.66 -3.43
N VAL A 104 11.89 8.02 -2.36
CA VAL A 104 12.60 7.96 -1.06
C VAL A 104 13.95 7.26 -1.21
N LEU A 105 14.00 6.11 -1.87
CA LEU A 105 15.24 5.37 -2.09
C LEU A 105 16.27 6.17 -2.89
N ALA A 106 15.82 6.83 -3.97
CA ALA A 106 16.68 7.68 -4.79
C ALA A 106 17.27 8.86 -4.00
N LYS A 107 16.45 9.48 -3.14
CA LYS A 107 16.89 10.55 -2.24
C LYS A 107 17.91 10.05 -1.21
N GLN A 108 17.66 8.91 -0.59
CA GLN A 108 18.54 8.35 0.45
C GLN A 108 19.89 7.90 -0.12
N ARG A 109 19.91 7.22 -1.26
CA ARG A 109 21.14 6.66 -1.83
C ARG A 109 21.99 7.68 -2.58
N PHE A 110 21.36 8.59 -3.32
CA PHE A 110 22.04 9.49 -4.25
C PHE A 110 21.88 10.98 -3.93
N ASN A 111 21.18 11.31 -2.81
CA ASN A 111 20.87 12.68 -2.42
C ASN A 111 20.18 13.47 -3.55
N LEU A 112 19.35 12.80 -4.36
CA LEU A 112 18.60 13.43 -5.42
C LEU A 112 17.49 14.28 -4.80
N ARG A 113 17.55 15.59 -5.01
CA ARG A 113 16.52 16.52 -4.53
C ARG A 113 15.32 16.49 -5.44
N GLU A 114 14.14 16.79 -4.87
CA GLU A 114 12.94 17.03 -5.68
C GLU A 114 13.21 18.17 -6.64
N ARG A 115 12.91 17.96 -7.92
CA ARG A 115 13.04 18.98 -8.95
C ARG A 115 11.70 19.69 -9.10
N ASP A 116 11.76 20.99 -9.36
CA ASP A 116 10.57 21.73 -9.76
C ASP A 116 10.14 21.29 -11.17
N LEU A 117 9.10 20.48 -11.21
CA LEU A 117 8.56 19.91 -12.45
C LEU A 117 7.87 20.94 -13.33
N GLN A 118 7.42 22.06 -12.75
CA GLN A 118 6.80 23.14 -13.52
C GLN A 118 7.81 23.84 -14.46
N SER A 119 9.06 23.88 -14.04
CA SER A 119 10.15 24.44 -14.85
C SER A 119 10.59 23.55 -16.02
N LEU A 120 10.23 22.25 -15.99
CA LEU A 120 10.71 21.22 -16.94
C LEU A 120 9.74 20.91 -18.09
N HIS A 121 8.62 21.63 -18.23
CA HIS A 121 7.57 21.33 -19.23
C HIS A 121 7.21 19.83 -19.27
N ALA A 122 7.14 19.22 -18.09
CA ALA A 122 6.97 17.79 -17.94
C ALA A 122 5.49 17.39 -18.10
N THR A 123 5.22 16.34 -18.86
CA THR A 123 3.90 15.74 -18.99
C THR A 123 3.91 14.34 -18.38
N PHE A 124 3.10 14.11 -17.35
CA PHE A 124 2.98 12.80 -16.71
C PHE A 124 2.08 11.87 -17.51
N VAL A 125 2.49 10.60 -17.54
CA VAL A 125 1.72 9.50 -18.11
C VAL A 125 1.24 8.63 -16.96
N PRO A 126 -0.07 8.68 -16.61
CA PRO A 126 -0.61 7.90 -15.51
C PRO A 126 -0.57 6.41 -15.82
N PHE A 127 -0.53 5.58 -14.76
CA PHE A 127 -0.63 4.13 -14.91
C PHE A 127 -2.01 3.74 -15.40
N THR A 128 -2.06 2.85 -16.38
CA THR A 128 -3.30 2.20 -16.83
C THR A 128 -3.13 0.68 -16.81
N ALA A 129 -4.22 -0.04 -16.55
CA ALA A 129 -4.22 -1.51 -16.56
C ALA A 129 -3.92 -2.09 -17.95
N GLN A 130 -4.26 -1.35 -19.02
CA GLN A 130 -4.02 -1.74 -20.41
C GLN A 130 -2.54 -1.65 -20.78
N THR A 131 -1.90 -0.53 -20.46
CA THR A 131 -0.48 -0.31 -20.78
C THR A 131 0.45 -0.96 -19.76
N ARG A 132 0.01 -1.08 -18.50
CA ARG A 132 0.80 -1.53 -17.34
C ARG A 132 2.10 -0.74 -17.16
N MET A 133 2.08 0.51 -17.58
CA MET A 133 3.19 1.46 -17.52
C MET A 133 2.70 2.82 -17.03
N SER A 134 3.60 3.54 -16.39
CA SER A 134 3.48 4.96 -16.08
C SER A 134 4.80 5.66 -16.41
N GLY A 135 4.84 6.98 -16.35
CA GLY A 135 6.09 7.67 -16.58
C GLY A 135 5.93 9.17 -16.81
N ILE A 136 6.93 9.75 -17.46
CA ILE A 136 7.00 11.18 -17.71
C ILE A 136 7.60 11.44 -19.09
N ASN A 137 7.12 12.48 -19.76
CA ASN A 137 7.73 13.06 -20.93
C ASN A 137 8.34 14.40 -20.53
N ILE A 138 9.62 14.59 -20.78
CA ILE A 138 10.36 15.82 -20.51
C ILE A 138 11.10 16.20 -21.80
N ASP A 139 10.76 17.32 -22.40
CA ASP A 139 11.26 17.74 -23.69
C ASP A 139 11.08 16.62 -24.76
N GLN A 140 12.18 16.07 -25.29
CA GLN A 140 12.17 14.97 -26.25
C GLN A 140 12.43 13.59 -25.62
N ARG A 141 12.54 13.52 -24.29
CA ARG A 141 12.82 12.27 -23.57
C ARG A 141 11.54 11.66 -23.02
N MET A 142 11.33 10.39 -23.28
CA MET A 142 10.25 9.58 -22.71
C MET A 142 10.84 8.62 -21.68
N ILE A 143 10.47 8.78 -20.42
CA ILE A 143 10.86 7.87 -19.35
C ILE A 143 9.63 7.07 -18.95
N ARG A 144 9.75 5.74 -18.95
CA ARG A 144 8.66 4.81 -18.60
C ARG A 144 9.11 3.84 -17.54
N LYS A 145 8.20 3.51 -16.62
CA LYS A 145 8.32 2.42 -15.65
C LYS A 145 7.07 1.57 -15.68
N GLY A 146 7.21 0.30 -15.34
CA GLY A 146 6.07 -0.61 -15.33
C GLY A 146 6.51 -2.07 -15.27
N SER A 147 5.60 -2.98 -15.58
CA SER A 147 5.95 -4.40 -15.61
C SER A 147 6.98 -4.70 -16.68
N VAL A 148 7.88 -5.63 -16.40
CA VAL A 148 8.98 -6.00 -17.30
C VAL A 148 8.51 -6.30 -18.72
N ASP A 149 7.41 -7.08 -18.87
CA ASP A 149 6.85 -7.43 -20.18
C ASP A 149 6.30 -6.21 -20.95
N ALA A 150 5.74 -5.24 -20.22
CA ALA A 150 5.22 -4.02 -20.83
C ALA A 150 6.37 -3.13 -21.32
N ILE A 151 7.40 -2.97 -20.48
CA ILE A 151 8.59 -2.20 -20.84
C ILE A 151 9.33 -2.85 -22.01
N ARG A 152 9.50 -4.18 -22.03
CA ARG A 152 10.11 -4.91 -23.14
C ARG A 152 9.40 -4.60 -24.45
N ARG A 153 8.08 -4.81 -24.50
CA ARG A 153 7.26 -4.51 -25.69
C ARG A 153 7.35 -3.05 -26.11
N HIS A 154 7.39 -2.14 -25.15
CA HIS A 154 7.54 -0.72 -25.44
C HIS A 154 8.88 -0.38 -26.06
N VAL A 155 9.97 -0.93 -25.55
CA VAL A 155 11.34 -0.74 -26.09
C VAL A 155 11.43 -1.29 -27.50
N GLU A 156 10.96 -2.52 -27.73
CA GLU A 156 10.98 -3.19 -29.04
C GLU A 156 10.11 -2.46 -30.07
N ALA A 157 8.91 -2.01 -29.68
CA ALA A 157 8.03 -1.23 -30.54
C ALA A 157 8.61 0.12 -30.98
N ASN A 158 9.53 0.67 -30.18
CA ASN A 158 10.26 1.90 -30.52
C ASN A 158 11.63 1.63 -31.19
N GLY A 159 11.87 0.42 -31.69
CA GLY A 159 13.09 0.04 -32.38
C GLY A 159 14.31 -0.18 -31.48
N GLY A 160 14.10 -0.23 -30.17
CA GLY A 160 15.15 -0.56 -29.19
C GLY A 160 15.33 -2.07 -29.04
N HIS A 161 16.41 -2.44 -28.35
CA HIS A 161 16.69 -3.82 -27.97
C HIS A 161 16.65 -3.96 -26.46
N PHE A 162 15.93 -5.00 -25.95
CA PHE A 162 15.91 -5.29 -24.52
C PHE A 162 17.14 -6.13 -24.15
N PRO A 163 18.03 -5.66 -23.25
CA PRO A 163 19.29 -6.33 -23.00
C PRO A 163 19.11 -7.67 -22.26
N ALA A 164 19.85 -8.71 -22.68
CA ALA A 164 19.76 -10.05 -22.07
C ALA A 164 20.31 -10.12 -20.63
N ASP A 165 21.15 -9.18 -20.22
CA ASP A 165 21.62 -9.06 -18.84
C ASP A 165 20.53 -8.57 -17.91
N VAL A 166 19.62 -7.71 -18.39
CA VAL A 166 18.44 -7.28 -17.65
C VAL A 166 17.49 -8.45 -17.41
N ASP A 167 17.31 -9.35 -18.37
CA ASP A 167 16.51 -10.56 -18.20
C ASP A 167 17.02 -11.43 -17.04
N LYS A 168 18.33 -11.65 -16.98
CA LYS A 168 18.94 -12.41 -15.89
C LYS A 168 18.74 -11.75 -14.52
N GLN A 169 18.86 -10.42 -14.45
CA GLN A 169 18.60 -9.66 -13.24
C GLN A 169 17.13 -9.78 -12.79
N VAL A 170 16.20 -9.70 -13.75
CA VAL A 170 14.75 -9.87 -13.49
C VAL A 170 14.45 -11.24 -12.91
N GLU A 171 15.02 -12.32 -13.48
CA GLU A 171 14.85 -13.67 -12.97
C GLU A 171 15.43 -13.85 -11.57
N GLU A 172 16.59 -13.27 -11.29
CA GLU A 172 17.24 -13.35 -9.98
C GLU A 172 16.41 -12.63 -8.91
N VAL A 173 15.93 -11.42 -9.20
CA VAL A 173 15.05 -10.65 -8.32
C VAL A 173 13.75 -11.40 -8.05
N ALA A 174 13.15 -12.01 -9.07
CA ALA A 174 11.93 -12.80 -8.94
C ALA A 174 12.14 -14.05 -8.07
N ARG A 175 13.29 -14.75 -8.21
CA ARG A 175 13.64 -15.90 -7.34
C ARG A 175 13.77 -15.52 -5.88
N GLN A 176 14.20 -14.29 -5.58
CA GLN A 176 14.29 -13.77 -4.21
C GLN A 176 12.92 -13.33 -3.65
N GLY A 177 11.82 -13.50 -4.42
CA GLY A 177 10.47 -13.13 -4.02
C GLY A 177 10.20 -11.63 -4.11
N ALA A 178 11.09 -10.84 -4.69
CA ALA A 178 10.89 -9.43 -4.97
C ALA A 178 10.20 -9.22 -6.33
N THR A 179 9.62 -8.04 -6.52
CA THR A 179 8.94 -7.69 -7.78
C THR A 179 9.83 -6.74 -8.58
N PRO A 180 10.36 -7.17 -9.73
CA PRO A 180 11.10 -6.27 -10.62
C PRO A 180 10.15 -5.30 -11.33
N LEU A 181 10.59 -4.07 -11.43
CA LEU A 181 9.94 -2.98 -12.15
C LEU A 181 10.93 -2.35 -13.12
#